data_4e478c0956e8cf0ed9908c7a382fac3a
#
_entry.id   4e478c0956e8cf0ed9908c7a382fac3a
#
_cell.length_a   1.000
_cell.length_b   1.000
_cell.length_c   1.000
_cell.angle_alpha   90.00
_cell.angle_beta   90.00
_cell.angle_gamma   90.00
#
_symmetry.space_group_name_H-M   'P 1'
#
loop_
_entity.id
_entity.type
_entity.pdbx_description
1 polymer ?
#
loop_
_entity_poly.entity_id
_entity_poly.type
_entity_poly.pdbx_seq_one_letter_code
_entity_poly.pdbx_strand_id
1 'polypeptide(L)'
;MPFRRFFGAKDNPKPEVQDESTDAPESIDAADEAAEEEVPAEHDESDWLTRARAVLPTGASTGSKRSETLYGDADSTGPTHYTQAIGCRVTDPDGSEYIDCSMALGAVALGYAEPNVTRAVVDAIAAGNVSGLSSVLEVDVAERLCGVIPCADKVQFLKTGAEAMAAAVRLARTYTARELVIASGYFGWLDWCAEETAGVPEGTRRAIRRVPFDDIAALQAAVDEAGDKLAAIVIEPVVERLPSVEWIAKARELSTSAGAVLIFDEMKTGFRLRTGGYQAYADVVPDLAAFGKAMANGYPLSAVVGHRDIMDAARKTWISSTLASEAASLAAAAAVLSWHDSADVCDSLWTIGADMRRAVNAALEASGVEGVSIDGIDPMWLLRFDDPQRERRFLELSAEHGVLFKRGAYNYAALAHDDDAIREIEGGASAAFVDLRDEEADR
;
A
#
# COMPACT_ATOMS: atom_id res chain seq x y z
N MET A 1 -5.54 -15.54 -34.18
CA MET A 1 -4.84 -16.77 -34.60
C MET A 1 -3.38 -16.66 -34.14
N PRO A 2 -2.71 -17.74 -33.68
CA PRO A 2 -3.16 -19.07 -33.34
C PRO A 2 -2.72 -19.53 -31.94
N PHE A 3 -3.63 -20.09 -31.14
CA PHE A 3 -3.28 -21.01 -30.05
C PHE A 3 -3.93 -22.37 -30.34
N ARG A 4 -3.34 -23.12 -31.24
CA ARG A 4 -3.61 -24.54 -31.42
C ARG A 4 -2.29 -25.25 -31.70
N ARG A 5 -1.76 -25.91 -30.65
CA ARG A 5 -0.95 -27.15 -30.67
C ARG A 5 -0.24 -27.29 -29.34
N PHE A 6 -0.87 -28.04 -28.46
CA PHE A 6 -0.19 -28.86 -27.43
C PHE A 6 -1.30 -29.55 -26.61
N PHE A 7 -1.88 -30.57 -27.14
CA PHE A 7 -2.45 -31.70 -26.38
C PHE A 7 -2.78 -32.78 -27.42
N GLY A 8 -1.80 -33.64 -27.63
CA GLY A 8 -2.00 -34.92 -28.34
C GLY A 8 -2.80 -35.86 -27.44
N ALA A 9 -3.94 -36.28 -27.92
CA ALA A 9 -4.73 -37.32 -27.29
C ALA A 9 -3.92 -38.61 -27.22
N LYS A 10 -3.74 -39.18 -26.03
CA LYS A 10 -3.48 -40.59 -25.86
C LYS A 10 -4.69 -41.18 -25.14
N ASP A 11 -5.32 -42.12 -25.81
CA ASP A 11 -6.39 -42.97 -25.30
C ASP A 11 -5.90 -43.70 -24.02
N ASN A 12 -6.57 -43.49 -22.91
CA ASN A 12 -6.48 -44.31 -21.72
C ASN A 12 -7.85 -44.96 -21.48
N PRO A 13 -7.91 -46.27 -21.23
CA PRO A 13 -9.17 -46.96 -21.01
C PRO A 13 -9.80 -46.57 -19.67
N LYS A 14 -11.12 -46.50 -19.67
CA LYS A 14 -11.94 -46.25 -18.46
C LYS A 14 -11.74 -47.35 -17.43
N PRO A 15 -11.62 -47.05 -16.13
CA PRO A 15 -11.75 -48.08 -15.10
C PRO A 15 -13.21 -48.49 -14.91
N GLU A 16 -13.44 -49.75 -14.78
CA GLU A 16 -14.73 -50.38 -14.42
C GLU A 16 -15.13 -49.96 -13.02
N VAL A 17 -16.36 -49.51 -12.90
CA VAL A 17 -17.03 -49.27 -11.61
C VAL A 17 -17.46 -50.61 -11.06
N GLN A 18 -16.87 -51.07 -9.96
CA GLN A 18 -17.43 -52.13 -9.10
C GLN A 18 -18.34 -51.44 -8.05
N ASP A 19 -19.59 -51.91 -8.11
CA ASP A 19 -20.66 -51.59 -7.16
C ASP A 19 -20.39 -52.34 -5.85
N GLU A 20 -20.06 -51.62 -4.75
CA GLU A 20 -20.07 -52.18 -3.41
C GLU A 20 -20.90 -51.33 -2.46
N SER A 21 -21.81 -52.02 -1.86
CA SER A 21 -22.90 -51.72 -0.96
C SER A 21 -22.54 -50.80 0.23
N THR A 22 -23.50 -49.92 0.49
CA THR A 22 -23.85 -49.24 1.73
C THR A 22 -23.43 -49.98 3.02
N ASP A 23 -22.56 -49.35 3.84
CA ASP A 23 -22.63 -49.42 5.28
C ASP A 23 -22.20 -48.06 5.89
N ALA A 24 -23.04 -47.57 6.79
CA ALA A 24 -22.80 -46.33 7.52
C ALA A 24 -21.71 -46.55 8.60
N PRO A 25 -20.83 -45.57 8.85
CA PRO A 25 -19.88 -45.74 9.94
C PRO A 25 -20.55 -45.52 11.29
N GLU A 26 -20.35 -46.52 12.16
CA GLU A 26 -20.67 -46.48 13.59
C GLU A 26 -19.92 -45.37 14.32
N SER A 27 -20.56 -44.86 15.37
CA SER A 27 -20.05 -43.89 16.34
C SER A 27 -18.74 -44.38 16.97
N ILE A 28 -17.69 -43.55 16.91
CA ILE A 28 -16.47 -43.76 17.68
C ILE A 28 -16.66 -43.09 19.03
N ASP A 29 -16.97 -43.91 20.04
CA ASP A 29 -16.85 -43.52 21.44
C ASP A 29 -15.41 -43.81 21.93
N ALA A 30 -14.86 -42.77 22.47
CA ALA A 30 -13.97 -42.57 23.61
C ALA A 30 -12.83 -43.55 23.94
N ALA A 31 -11.75 -42.86 24.24
CA ALA A 31 -10.69 -43.21 25.19
C ALA A 31 -9.67 -44.26 24.76
N ASP A 32 -8.60 -43.75 24.18
CA ASP A 32 -7.28 -44.32 24.44
C ASP A 32 -6.37 -43.22 24.99
N GLU A 33 -5.84 -43.48 26.20
CA GLU A 33 -4.80 -42.69 26.85
C GLU A 33 -3.57 -42.71 25.91
N ALA A 34 -3.44 -41.67 25.07
CA ALA A 34 -2.23 -41.44 24.33
C ALA A 34 -1.16 -40.96 25.31
N ALA A 35 -0.10 -41.71 25.41
CA ALA A 35 1.14 -41.29 26.03
C ALA A 35 1.50 -39.90 25.52
N GLU A 36 1.80 -39.01 26.45
CA GLU A 36 2.43 -37.70 26.16
C GLU A 36 3.77 -38.03 25.48
N GLU A 37 3.79 -37.99 24.13
CA GLU A 37 5.02 -37.79 23.40
C GLU A 37 5.50 -36.40 23.77
N GLU A 38 6.59 -36.34 24.53
CA GLU A 38 7.36 -35.14 24.76
C GLU A 38 7.65 -34.53 23.40
N VAL A 39 6.88 -33.49 23.04
CA VAL A 39 7.22 -32.56 21.98
C VAL A 39 8.59 -31.99 22.37
N PRO A 40 9.62 -32.07 21.51
CA PRO A 40 10.89 -31.50 21.83
C PRO A 40 10.66 -30.01 22.12
N ALA A 41 10.72 -29.65 23.39
CA ALA A 41 10.84 -28.28 23.82
C ALA A 41 12.19 -27.72 23.31
N GLU A 42 12.21 -26.45 23.04
CA GLU A 42 13.36 -25.64 22.61
C GLU A 42 13.59 -25.60 21.08
N HIS A 43 12.58 -25.15 20.34
CA HIS A 43 12.91 -24.11 19.37
C HIS A 43 13.18 -22.85 20.18
N ASP A 44 14.40 -22.38 20.14
CA ASP A 44 14.76 -21.03 20.55
C ASP A 44 13.83 -20.08 19.73
N GLU A 45 12.69 -19.67 20.33
CA GLU A 45 11.68 -18.83 19.71
C GLU A 45 12.23 -17.42 19.46
N SER A 46 13.46 -17.17 19.92
CA SER A 46 14.02 -15.86 20.21
C SER A 46 14.52 -15.09 18.99
N ASP A 47 14.61 -15.63 17.77
CA ASP A 47 15.10 -14.80 16.67
C ASP A 47 14.37 -15.05 15.35
N TRP A 48 13.17 -14.49 15.27
CA TRP A 48 12.39 -14.46 14.03
C TRP A 48 13.15 -13.77 12.88
N LEU A 49 13.98 -12.76 13.19
CA LEU A 49 14.79 -12.08 12.21
C LEU A 49 15.87 -12.98 11.61
N THR A 50 16.59 -13.75 12.44
CA THR A 50 17.55 -14.75 11.99
C THR A 50 16.88 -15.85 11.15
N ARG A 51 15.74 -16.36 11.60
CA ARG A 51 14.95 -17.35 10.84
C ARG A 51 14.49 -16.78 9.49
N ALA A 52 13.98 -15.55 9.47
CA ALA A 52 13.56 -14.88 8.25
C ALA A 52 14.72 -14.69 7.28
N ARG A 53 15.88 -14.25 7.74
CA ARG A 53 17.10 -14.10 6.92
C ARG A 53 17.61 -15.41 6.33
N ALA A 54 17.39 -16.53 7.02
CA ALA A 54 17.78 -17.85 6.52
C ALA A 54 16.95 -18.30 5.30
N VAL A 55 15.70 -17.85 5.16
CA VAL A 55 14.76 -18.32 4.12
C VAL A 55 14.25 -17.23 3.19
N LEU A 56 14.36 -15.98 3.58
CA LEU A 56 13.99 -14.81 2.76
C LEU A 56 15.26 -14.04 2.39
N PRO A 57 15.50 -13.70 1.13
CA PRO A 57 16.78 -13.12 0.66
C PRO A 57 17.22 -11.87 1.43
N THR A 58 16.28 -11.14 2.05
CA THR A 58 16.54 -9.91 2.78
C THR A 58 15.76 -9.83 4.11
N GLY A 59 15.37 -10.97 4.67
CA GLY A 59 14.60 -11.07 5.92
C GLY A 59 13.12 -10.64 5.81
N ALA A 60 12.74 -9.89 4.78
CA ALA A 60 11.35 -9.53 4.49
C ALA A 60 11.16 -9.31 2.99
N SER A 61 10.00 -9.74 2.45
CA SER A 61 9.68 -9.56 1.02
C SER A 61 9.44 -8.10 0.65
N THR A 62 9.09 -7.24 1.61
CA THR A 62 8.88 -5.81 1.41
C THR A 62 10.05 -5.02 1.98
N GLY A 63 10.74 -4.24 1.14
CA GLY A 63 11.92 -3.46 1.56
C GLY A 63 11.68 -2.59 2.81
N SER A 64 10.51 -1.94 2.90
CA SER A 64 10.14 -1.09 4.03
C SER A 64 9.85 -1.82 5.34
N LYS A 65 9.84 -3.17 5.35
CA LYS A 65 9.69 -4.01 6.55
C LYS A 65 10.98 -4.67 7.00
N ARG A 66 12.09 -4.40 6.33
CA ARG A 66 13.42 -4.87 6.75
C ARG A 66 13.89 -4.08 7.96
N SER A 67 14.64 -4.72 8.86
CA SER A 67 15.16 -4.08 10.07
C SER A 67 15.92 -2.79 9.76
N GLU A 68 16.82 -2.82 8.77
CA GLU A 68 17.58 -1.65 8.32
C GLU A 68 16.71 -0.51 7.78
N THR A 69 15.50 -0.80 7.30
CA THR A 69 14.55 0.24 6.85
C THR A 69 13.63 0.69 7.97
N LEU A 70 13.30 -0.20 8.91
CA LEU A 70 12.48 0.15 10.07
C LEU A 70 13.25 1.06 11.04
N TYR A 71 14.50 0.70 11.34
CA TYR A 71 15.29 1.33 12.40
C TYR A 71 16.60 1.98 11.92
N GLY A 72 17.05 1.73 10.69
CA GLY A 72 18.33 2.24 10.19
C GLY A 72 19.51 1.30 10.46
N ASP A 73 19.25 0.13 11.04
CA ASP A 73 20.25 -0.88 11.33
C ASP A 73 19.67 -2.28 11.13
N ALA A 74 20.51 -3.18 10.60
CA ALA A 74 20.15 -4.56 10.40
C ALA A 74 19.93 -5.31 11.73
N ASP A 75 20.66 -4.93 12.75
CA ASP A 75 20.71 -5.62 14.06
C ASP A 75 20.04 -4.81 15.19
N SER A 76 19.03 -3.95 14.83
CA SER A 76 18.21 -3.23 15.80
C SER A 76 17.44 -4.17 16.72
N THR A 77 17.25 -3.76 17.96
CA THR A 77 16.46 -4.47 18.98
C THR A 77 14.96 -4.25 18.85
N GLY A 78 14.52 -3.37 17.96
CA GLY A 78 13.09 -3.10 17.76
C GLY A 78 12.33 -4.28 17.12
N PRO A 79 10.98 -4.38 17.32
CA PRO A 79 10.18 -5.48 16.80
C PRO A 79 10.15 -5.50 15.27
N THR A 80 10.32 -6.67 14.67
CA THR A 80 10.35 -6.85 13.21
C THR A 80 9.22 -7.73 12.67
N HIS A 81 8.58 -8.52 13.55
CA HIS A 81 7.52 -9.46 13.20
C HIS A 81 6.31 -9.26 14.12
N TYR A 82 5.14 -9.65 13.65
CA TYR A 82 3.91 -9.61 14.42
C TYR A 82 3.15 -10.93 14.29
N THR A 83 2.37 -11.25 15.30
CA THR A 83 1.44 -12.37 15.32
C THR A 83 -0.01 -11.93 15.14
N GLN A 84 -0.34 -10.71 15.59
CA GLN A 84 -1.69 -10.18 15.52
C GLN A 84 -1.67 -8.68 15.20
N ALA A 85 -2.70 -8.21 14.47
CA ALA A 85 -2.95 -6.79 14.23
C ALA A 85 -4.47 -6.54 14.30
N ILE A 86 -4.90 -5.67 15.23
CA ILE A 86 -6.31 -5.30 15.47
C ILE A 86 -6.41 -3.81 15.75
N GLY A 87 -7.35 -3.11 15.12
CA GLY A 87 -7.50 -1.65 15.30
C GLY A 87 -6.26 -0.91 14.81
N CYS A 88 -5.59 -0.20 15.70
CA CYS A 88 -4.28 0.43 15.44
C CYS A 88 -3.12 -0.29 16.14
N ARG A 89 -3.34 -1.49 16.70
CA ARG A 89 -2.37 -2.21 17.52
C ARG A 89 -1.83 -3.43 16.80
N VAL A 90 -0.56 -3.71 17.05
CA VAL A 90 0.12 -4.93 16.61
C VAL A 90 0.74 -5.62 17.81
N THR A 91 0.68 -6.95 17.84
CA THR A 91 1.29 -7.78 18.88
C THR A 91 2.44 -8.54 18.26
N ASP A 92 3.63 -8.46 18.84
CA ASP A 92 4.79 -9.21 18.39
C ASP A 92 4.76 -10.70 18.82
N PRO A 93 5.72 -11.51 18.41
CA PRO A 93 5.79 -12.90 18.83
C PRO A 93 6.01 -13.12 20.33
N ASP A 94 6.55 -12.13 21.05
CA ASP A 94 6.80 -12.20 22.50
C ASP A 94 5.57 -11.76 23.31
N GLY A 95 4.50 -11.34 22.62
CA GLY A 95 3.25 -10.90 23.22
C GLY A 95 3.22 -9.43 23.61
N SER A 96 4.24 -8.64 23.28
CA SER A 96 4.25 -7.21 23.49
C SER A 96 3.34 -6.52 22.48
N GLU A 97 2.54 -5.54 22.96
CA GLU A 97 1.60 -4.79 22.14
C GLU A 97 2.13 -3.39 21.86
N TYR A 98 1.94 -2.92 20.64
CA TYR A 98 2.39 -1.63 20.17
C TYR A 98 1.27 -0.92 19.41
N ILE A 99 1.19 0.41 19.54
CA ILE A 99 0.41 1.23 18.60
C ILE A 99 1.24 1.45 17.34
N ASP A 100 0.69 1.05 16.20
CA ASP A 100 1.35 1.18 14.89
C ASP A 100 0.93 2.46 14.17
N CYS A 101 1.78 3.50 14.21
CA CYS A 101 1.56 4.72 13.46
C CYS A 101 1.83 4.56 11.95
N SER A 102 2.42 3.44 11.49
CA SER A 102 2.68 3.21 10.07
C SER A 102 1.47 2.70 9.29
N MET A 103 0.53 2.04 9.96
CA MET A 103 -0.71 1.49 9.41
C MET A 103 -0.50 0.77 8.08
N ALA A 104 0.43 -0.21 8.09
CA ALA A 104 0.85 -0.96 6.91
C ALA A 104 1.24 -0.04 5.73
N LEU A 105 2.01 1.03 5.99
CA LEU A 105 2.43 2.03 5.00
C LEU A 105 1.24 2.75 4.35
N GLY A 106 0.23 3.05 5.15
CA GLY A 106 -1.01 3.71 4.73
C GLY A 106 -1.98 2.82 3.95
N ALA A 107 -1.74 1.51 3.93
CA ALA A 107 -2.68 0.59 3.29
C ALA A 107 -3.95 0.37 4.13
N VAL A 108 -3.89 0.63 5.42
CA VAL A 108 -5.02 0.47 6.35
C VAL A 108 -5.46 1.85 6.84
N ALA A 109 -6.70 2.22 6.57
CA ALA A 109 -7.28 3.50 6.96
C ALA A 109 -8.41 3.36 7.99
N LEU A 110 -9.11 2.24 8.01
CA LEU A 110 -10.20 2.00 8.95
C LEU A 110 -9.71 1.36 10.26
N GLY A 111 -8.57 0.69 10.21
CA GLY A 111 -8.00 -0.13 11.29
C GLY A 111 -7.77 -1.57 10.85
N TYR A 112 -6.82 -2.24 11.49
CA TYR A 112 -6.52 -3.65 11.27
C TYR A 112 -7.72 -4.51 11.68
N ALA A 113 -7.97 -5.58 10.91
CA ALA A 113 -9.06 -6.52 11.15
C ALA A 113 -10.43 -5.86 11.38
N GLU A 114 -10.72 -4.75 10.67
CA GLU A 114 -11.99 -4.04 10.80
C GLU A 114 -13.17 -5.01 10.60
N PRO A 115 -14.14 -5.07 11.53
CA PRO A 115 -15.13 -6.16 11.57
C PRO A 115 -16.01 -6.30 10.32
N ASN A 116 -16.42 -5.18 9.69
CA ASN A 116 -17.29 -5.24 8.51
C ASN A 116 -16.50 -5.66 7.27
N VAL A 117 -15.25 -5.18 7.11
CA VAL A 117 -14.34 -5.60 6.05
C VAL A 117 -14.02 -7.09 6.21
N THR A 118 -13.65 -7.51 7.43
CA THR A 118 -13.34 -8.92 7.71
C THR A 118 -14.51 -9.84 7.41
N ARG A 119 -15.72 -9.48 7.82
CA ARG A 119 -16.95 -10.27 7.55
C ARG A 119 -17.21 -10.38 6.05
N ALA A 120 -17.16 -9.26 5.31
CA ALA A 120 -17.37 -9.27 3.87
C ALA A 120 -16.39 -10.19 3.14
N VAL A 121 -15.12 -10.19 3.57
CA VAL A 121 -14.07 -11.06 3.02
C VAL A 121 -14.35 -12.52 3.34
N VAL A 122 -14.69 -12.86 4.58
CA VAL A 122 -15.00 -14.24 4.99
C VAL A 122 -16.21 -14.78 4.20
N ASP A 123 -17.26 -14.00 4.04
CA ASP A 123 -18.44 -14.37 3.27
C ASP A 123 -18.08 -14.62 1.79
N ALA A 124 -17.25 -13.76 1.20
CA ALA A 124 -16.81 -13.90 -0.18
C ALA A 124 -15.94 -15.15 -0.39
N ILE A 125 -15.01 -15.43 0.54
CA ILE A 125 -14.17 -16.65 0.49
C ILE A 125 -15.03 -17.90 0.63
N ALA A 126 -16.01 -17.92 1.53
CA ALA A 126 -16.93 -19.03 1.73
C ALA A 126 -17.79 -19.32 0.48
N ALA A 127 -18.09 -18.31 -0.32
CA ALA A 127 -18.80 -18.44 -1.59
C ALA A 127 -17.89 -18.87 -2.77
N GLY A 128 -16.57 -18.79 -2.62
CA GLY A 128 -15.57 -19.12 -3.63
C GLY A 128 -14.75 -17.91 -4.07
N ASN A 129 -13.45 -17.92 -3.74
CA ASN A 129 -12.59 -16.76 -3.94
C ASN A 129 -12.25 -16.48 -5.41
N VAL A 130 -12.10 -17.51 -6.24
CA VAL A 130 -11.76 -17.39 -7.66
C VAL A 130 -12.42 -18.50 -8.47
N SER A 131 -12.84 -18.17 -9.69
CA SER A 131 -13.41 -19.15 -10.61
C SER A 131 -12.95 -18.90 -12.04
N GLY A 132 -13.39 -19.75 -12.99
CA GLY A 132 -13.20 -19.52 -14.42
C GLY A 132 -14.07 -18.43 -15.03
N LEU A 133 -14.97 -17.83 -14.23
CA LEU A 133 -15.84 -16.71 -14.59
C LEU A 133 -15.50 -15.50 -13.72
N SER A 134 -15.74 -14.30 -14.24
CA SER A 134 -15.61 -13.05 -13.45
C SER A 134 -16.67 -13.00 -12.35
N SER A 135 -16.27 -12.48 -11.18
CA SER A 135 -17.20 -12.24 -10.07
C SER A 135 -18.12 -11.06 -10.38
N VAL A 136 -19.37 -11.13 -9.94
CA VAL A 136 -20.30 -9.98 -9.98
C VAL A 136 -19.76 -8.80 -9.16
N LEU A 137 -19.00 -9.07 -8.10
CA LEU A 137 -18.35 -8.04 -7.28
C LEU A 137 -17.39 -7.15 -8.10
N GLU A 138 -16.81 -7.68 -9.17
CA GLU A 138 -15.93 -6.90 -10.05
C GLU A 138 -16.70 -5.76 -10.70
N VAL A 139 -17.94 -6.02 -11.15
CA VAL A 139 -18.81 -5.02 -11.75
C VAL A 139 -19.31 -4.03 -10.70
N ASP A 140 -19.84 -4.53 -9.58
CA ASP A 140 -20.39 -3.69 -8.51
C ASP A 140 -19.34 -2.71 -7.96
N VAL A 141 -18.11 -3.19 -7.69
CA VAL A 141 -17.03 -2.32 -7.20
C VAL A 141 -16.59 -1.34 -8.28
N ALA A 142 -16.50 -1.77 -9.56
CA ALA A 142 -16.12 -0.87 -10.65
C ALA A 142 -17.15 0.26 -10.83
N GLU A 143 -18.45 -0.02 -10.79
CA GLU A 143 -19.50 0.98 -10.89
C GLU A 143 -19.43 2.00 -9.73
N ARG A 144 -19.21 1.53 -8.50
CA ARG A 144 -19.05 2.41 -7.33
C ARG A 144 -17.80 3.27 -7.44
N LEU A 145 -16.66 2.72 -7.89
CA LEU A 145 -15.43 3.50 -8.12
C LEU A 145 -15.65 4.58 -9.20
N CYS A 146 -16.34 4.26 -10.29
CA CYS A 146 -16.72 5.24 -11.31
C CYS A 146 -17.65 6.34 -10.76
N GLY A 147 -18.44 6.03 -9.74
CA GLY A 147 -19.32 7.00 -9.08
C GLY A 147 -18.63 7.99 -8.16
N VAL A 148 -17.45 7.64 -7.60
CA VAL A 148 -16.77 8.45 -6.57
C VAL A 148 -15.45 9.05 -7.03
N ILE A 149 -14.82 8.54 -8.11
CA ILE A 149 -13.54 9.03 -8.62
C ILE A 149 -13.78 9.92 -9.84
N PRO A 150 -13.38 11.20 -9.82
CA PRO A 150 -13.73 12.17 -10.87
C PRO A 150 -13.30 11.78 -12.29
N CYS A 151 -12.13 11.18 -12.50
CA CYS A 151 -11.67 10.79 -13.84
C CYS A 151 -12.22 9.44 -14.32
N ALA A 152 -12.93 8.69 -13.49
CA ALA A 152 -13.22 7.28 -13.75
C ALA A 152 -14.48 7.06 -14.62
N ASP A 153 -14.31 6.80 -15.90
CA ASP A 153 -15.36 6.21 -16.75
C ASP A 153 -15.28 4.67 -16.77
N LYS A 154 -14.08 4.11 -16.54
CA LYS A 154 -13.80 2.66 -16.52
C LYS A 154 -12.72 2.31 -15.53
N VAL A 155 -12.73 1.04 -15.10
CA VAL A 155 -11.80 0.46 -14.13
C VAL A 155 -11.12 -0.78 -14.73
N GLN A 156 -9.82 -0.94 -14.45
CA GLN A 156 -9.07 -2.18 -14.65
C GLN A 156 -8.45 -2.57 -13.32
N PHE A 157 -8.90 -3.68 -12.74
CA PHE A 157 -8.34 -4.18 -11.49
C PHE A 157 -7.01 -4.91 -11.69
N LEU A 158 -6.15 -4.81 -10.66
CA LEU A 158 -4.86 -5.44 -10.52
C LEU A 158 -4.61 -5.71 -9.03
N LYS A 159 -3.42 -6.17 -8.64
CA LYS A 159 -3.13 -6.53 -7.25
C LYS A 159 -2.25 -5.52 -6.52
N THR A 160 -1.26 -4.98 -7.20
CA THR A 160 -0.26 -4.10 -6.58
C THR A 160 -0.26 -2.72 -7.22
N GLY A 161 0.15 -1.71 -6.46
CA GLY A 161 0.32 -0.36 -6.99
C GLY A 161 1.32 -0.30 -8.16
N ALA A 162 2.39 -1.08 -8.09
CA ALA A 162 3.39 -1.17 -9.16
C ALA A 162 2.77 -1.70 -10.47
N GLU A 163 1.92 -2.73 -10.40
CA GLU A 163 1.19 -3.23 -11.57
C GLU A 163 0.21 -2.20 -12.12
N ALA A 164 -0.54 -1.51 -11.25
CA ALA A 164 -1.48 -0.47 -11.67
C ALA A 164 -0.78 0.68 -12.38
N MET A 165 0.34 1.17 -11.85
CA MET A 165 1.12 2.21 -12.50
C MET A 165 1.72 1.75 -13.83
N ALA A 166 2.24 0.51 -13.91
CA ALA A 166 2.72 -0.05 -15.17
C ALA A 166 1.60 -0.20 -16.22
N ALA A 167 0.40 -0.59 -15.77
CA ALA A 167 -0.78 -0.70 -16.64
C ALA A 167 -1.22 0.68 -17.14
N ALA A 168 -1.28 1.71 -16.28
CA ALA A 168 -1.62 3.08 -16.66
C ALA A 168 -0.66 3.63 -17.73
N VAL A 169 0.65 3.46 -17.52
CA VAL A 169 1.68 3.86 -18.50
C VAL A 169 1.56 3.07 -19.80
N ARG A 170 1.27 1.78 -19.75
CA ARG A 170 1.04 0.94 -20.93
C ARG A 170 -0.18 1.41 -21.72
N LEU A 171 -1.27 1.76 -21.04
CA LEU A 171 -2.47 2.33 -21.67
C LEU A 171 -2.15 3.67 -22.36
N ALA A 172 -1.45 4.55 -21.68
CA ALA A 172 -1.05 5.86 -22.22
C ALA A 172 -0.17 5.70 -23.49
N ARG A 173 0.84 4.84 -23.43
CA ARG A 173 1.69 4.52 -24.59
C ARG A 173 0.90 3.91 -25.76
N THR A 174 -0.04 3.01 -25.46
CA THR A 174 -0.90 2.39 -26.49
C THR A 174 -1.85 3.39 -27.12
N TYR A 175 -2.40 4.30 -26.32
CA TYR A 175 -3.35 5.33 -26.76
C TYR A 175 -2.66 6.39 -27.63
N THR A 176 -1.53 6.92 -27.16
CA THR A 176 -0.78 7.98 -27.84
C THR A 176 0.11 7.46 -28.99
N ALA A 177 0.40 6.18 -29.05
CA ALA A 177 1.42 5.56 -29.90
C ALA A 177 2.82 6.18 -29.68
N ARG A 178 3.14 6.63 -28.48
CA ARG A 178 4.40 7.28 -28.07
C ARG A 178 5.04 6.52 -26.90
N GLU A 179 6.32 6.76 -26.62
CA GLU A 179 7.09 5.96 -25.67
C GLU A 179 7.52 6.68 -24.40
N LEU A 180 7.87 7.98 -24.53
CA LEU A 180 8.53 8.69 -23.44
C LEU A 180 7.53 9.07 -22.33
N VAL A 181 7.96 8.90 -21.07
CA VAL A 181 7.20 9.27 -19.87
C VAL A 181 8.01 10.27 -19.05
N ILE A 182 7.39 11.37 -18.64
CA ILE A 182 7.92 12.26 -17.61
C ILE A 182 7.29 11.86 -16.28
N ALA A 183 8.09 11.72 -15.22
CA ALA A 183 7.64 11.20 -13.94
C ALA A 183 8.16 12.01 -12.76
N SER A 184 7.27 12.32 -11.80
CA SER A 184 7.60 12.98 -10.53
C SER A 184 6.96 12.19 -9.39
N GLY A 185 7.77 11.51 -8.57
CA GLY A 185 7.34 10.66 -7.46
C GLY A 185 7.89 9.23 -7.54
N TYR A 186 7.38 8.36 -6.65
CA TYR A 186 7.70 6.94 -6.57
C TYR A 186 6.53 6.09 -7.10
N PHE A 187 6.79 5.15 -8.01
CA PHE A 187 5.75 4.39 -8.73
C PHE A 187 5.93 2.86 -8.64
N GLY A 188 6.65 2.40 -7.64
CA GLY A 188 6.97 0.98 -7.45
C GLY A 188 8.35 0.60 -8.02
N TRP A 189 8.59 -0.71 -8.10
CA TRP A 189 9.90 -1.30 -8.39
C TRP A 189 10.03 -1.90 -9.80
N LEU A 190 8.97 -1.86 -10.61
CA LEU A 190 9.02 -2.45 -11.95
C LEU A 190 9.94 -1.68 -12.88
N ASP A 191 10.54 -2.39 -13.84
CA ASP A 191 11.58 -1.92 -14.75
C ASP A 191 11.32 -0.55 -15.37
N TRP A 192 10.06 -0.23 -15.69
CA TRP A 192 9.72 1.02 -16.37
C TRP A 192 10.00 2.27 -15.52
N CYS A 193 10.02 2.13 -14.21
CA CYS A 193 10.18 3.24 -13.24
C CYS A 193 11.23 2.96 -12.15
N ALA A 194 11.95 1.84 -12.22
CA ALA A 194 12.88 1.45 -11.17
C ALA A 194 13.92 2.55 -10.88
N GLU A 195 14.11 2.85 -9.60
CA GLU A 195 15.17 3.75 -9.11
C GLU A 195 16.49 2.99 -9.01
N GLU A 196 16.43 1.79 -8.42
CA GLU A 196 17.55 0.83 -8.43
C GLU A 196 17.63 0.16 -9.79
N THR A 197 18.74 0.37 -10.48
CA THR A 197 18.87 0.01 -11.90
C THR A 197 19.57 -1.31 -12.16
N ALA A 198 20.06 -1.99 -11.12
CA ALA A 198 20.68 -3.31 -11.27
C ALA A 198 19.67 -4.30 -11.86
N GLY A 199 20.02 -4.94 -12.98
CA GLY A 199 19.15 -5.87 -13.69
C GLY A 199 18.12 -5.21 -14.63
N VAL A 200 18.00 -3.88 -14.66
CA VAL A 200 17.06 -3.17 -15.54
C VAL A 200 17.73 -2.81 -16.86
N PRO A 201 17.17 -3.24 -18.04
CA PRO A 201 17.75 -2.93 -19.33
C PRO A 201 17.81 -1.42 -19.61
N GLU A 202 18.92 -0.95 -20.20
CA GLU A 202 19.14 0.46 -20.52
C GLU A 202 18.02 1.03 -21.43
N GLY A 203 17.54 0.24 -22.40
CA GLY A 203 16.45 0.65 -23.27
C GLY A 203 15.16 1.00 -22.54
N THR A 204 14.85 0.29 -21.46
CA THR A 204 13.67 0.57 -20.62
C THR A 204 13.86 1.89 -19.85
N ARG A 205 15.06 2.13 -19.30
CA ARG A 205 15.39 3.34 -18.55
C ARG A 205 15.36 4.60 -19.40
N ARG A 206 15.70 4.51 -20.68
CA ARG A 206 15.68 5.66 -21.61
C ARG A 206 14.27 6.17 -21.91
N ALA A 207 13.24 5.37 -21.64
CA ALA A 207 11.85 5.72 -21.89
C ALA A 207 11.19 6.48 -20.74
N ILE A 208 11.95 6.83 -19.69
CA ILE A 208 11.49 7.66 -18.56
C ILE A 208 12.44 8.83 -18.32
N ARG A 209 11.87 9.99 -18.04
CA ARG A 209 12.56 11.19 -17.57
C ARG A 209 11.99 11.59 -16.22
N ARG A 210 12.81 11.60 -15.17
CA ARG A 210 12.41 12.08 -13.85
C ARG A 210 12.59 13.60 -13.73
N VAL A 211 11.62 14.23 -13.08
CA VAL A 211 11.65 15.65 -12.71
C VAL A 211 11.41 15.81 -11.21
N PRO A 212 12.00 16.83 -10.56
CA PRO A 212 11.74 17.11 -9.15
C PRO A 212 10.26 17.39 -8.91
N PHE A 213 9.80 17.04 -7.71
CA PHE A 213 8.46 17.36 -7.24
C PHE A 213 8.30 18.88 -7.11
N ASP A 214 7.20 19.40 -7.65
CA ASP A 214 6.81 20.80 -7.54
C ASP A 214 7.78 21.81 -8.22
N ASP A 215 8.50 21.35 -9.25
CA ASP A 215 9.40 22.18 -10.07
C ASP A 215 8.80 22.41 -11.45
N ILE A 216 8.17 23.59 -11.63
CA ILE A 216 7.54 24.01 -12.89
C ILE A 216 8.56 24.13 -14.02
N ALA A 217 9.75 24.68 -13.74
CA ALA A 217 10.77 24.91 -14.76
C ALA A 217 11.33 23.58 -15.28
N ALA A 218 11.64 22.64 -14.38
CA ALA A 218 12.10 21.31 -14.75
C ALA A 218 11.03 20.53 -15.54
N LEU A 219 9.77 20.62 -15.13
CA LEU A 219 8.66 19.98 -15.85
C LEU A 219 8.50 20.55 -17.27
N GLN A 220 8.49 21.89 -17.43
CA GLN A 220 8.41 22.55 -18.74
C GLN A 220 9.58 22.12 -19.65
N ALA A 221 10.81 22.20 -19.15
CA ALA A 221 12.00 21.83 -19.91
C ALA A 221 11.96 20.35 -20.37
N ALA A 222 11.49 19.45 -19.50
CA ALA A 222 11.37 18.04 -19.84
C ALA A 222 10.30 17.80 -20.93
N VAL A 223 9.18 18.54 -20.90
CA VAL A 223 8.14 18.45 -21.95
C VAL A 223 8.66 19.01 -23.28
N ASP A 224 9.37 20.13 -23.27
CA ASP A 224 9.96 20.73 -24.46
C ASP A 224 11.00 19.78 -25.11
N GLU A 225 11.85 19.11 -24.29
CA GLU A 225 12.82 18.12 -24.76
C GLU A 225 12.14 16.87 -25.33
N ALA A 226 11.05 16.41 -24.69
CA ALA A 226 10.31 15.23 -25.11
C ALA A 226 9.62 15.39 -26.47
N GLY A 227 9.09 16.58 -26.73
CA GLY A 227 8.37 16.91 -27.97
C GLY A 227 7.30 15.88 -28.32
N ASP A 228 7.25 15.47 -29.58
CA ASP A 228 6.26 14.53 -30.10
C ASP A 228 6.39 13.09 -29.57
N LYS A 229 7.42 12.80 -28.77
CA LYS A 229 7.62 11.46 -28.18
C LYS A 229 6.93 11.28 -26.83
N LEU A 230 6.38 12.34 -26.24
CA LEU A 230 5.77 12.32 -24.91
C LEU A 230 4.45 11.53 -24.92
N ALA A 231 4.43 10.40 -24.23
CA ALA A 231 3.25 9.58 -24.04
C ALA A 231 2.44 10.01 -22.81
N ALA A 232 3.12 10.27 -21.69
CA ALA A 232 2.46 10.61 -20.45
C ALA A 232 3.32 11.50 -19.53
N ILE A 233 2.63 12.30 -18.70
CA ILE A 233 3.16 12.91 -17.48
C ILE A 233 2.56 12.14 -16.30
N VAL A 234 3.41 11.58 -15.44
CA VAL A 234 3.02 10.74 -14.30
C VAL A 234 3.43 11.44 -13.02
N ILE A 235 2.48 11.67 -12.14
CA ILE A 235 2.68 12.43 -10.91
C ILE A 235 2.15 11.66 -9.71
N GLU A 236 2.97 11.55 -8.67
CA GLU A 236 2.51 11.30 -7.32
C GLU A 236 2.12 12.66 -6.71
N PRO A 237 0.81 12.94 -6.50
CA PRO A 237 0.37 14.31 -6.27
C PRO A 237 0.75 14.87 -4.90
N VAL A 238 1.07 14.04 -3.92
CA VAL A 238 1.52 14.46 -2.59
C VAL A 238 2.80 13.74 -2.22
N VAL A 239 3.89 14.51 -2.11
CA VAL A 239 5.20 14.02 -1.64
C VAL A 239 5.63 14.92 -0.49
N GLU A 240 5.53 14.38 0.75
CA GLU A 240 5.84 15.07 2.00
C GLU A 240 4.98 16.33 2.29
N ARG A 241 4.52 17.01 1.30
CA ARG A 241 3.62 18.17 1.38
C ARG A 241 2.66 18.19 0.21
N LEU A 242 1.64 19.02 0.28
CA LEU A 242 0.83 19.34 -0.88
C LEU A 242 1.68 20.08 -1.93
N PRO A 243 1.47 19.82 -3.23
CA PRO A 243 2.12 20.59 -4.28
C PRO A 243 1.55 22.02 -4.36
N SER A 244 2.27 22.90 -5.04
CA SER A 244 1.70 24.19 -5.43
C SER A 244 0.57 23.98 -6.44
N VAL A 245 -0.47 24.83 -6.33
CA VAL A 245 -1.60 24.80 -7.27
C VAL A 245 -1.13 25.06 -8.70
N GLU A 246 -0.15 25.93 -8.84
CA GLU A 246 0.45 26.31 -10.11
C GLU A 246 1.15 25.15 -10.81
N TRP A 247 1.85 24.29 -10.05
CA TRP A 247 2.56 23.14 -10.62
C TRP A 247 1.60 22.09 -11.16
N ILE A 248 0.55 21.75 -10.41
CA ILE A 248 -0.48 20.80 -10.85
C ILE A 248 -1.26 21.31 -12.04
N ALA A 249 -1.65 22.62 -12.03
CA ALA A 249 -2.31 23.25 -13.15
C ALA A 249 -1.41 23.25 -14.40
N LYS A 250 -0.11 23.53 -14.22
CA LYS A 250 0.87 23.50 -15.31
C LYS A 250 1.06 22.08 -15.87
N ALA A 251 1.08 21.06 -15.03
CA ALA A 251 1.14 19.67 -15.49
C ALA A 251 -0.08 19.31 -16.35
N ARG A 252 -1.29 19.75 -15.96
CA ARG A 252 -2.51 19.57 -16.78
C ARG A 252 -2.44 20.32 -18.09
N GLU A 253 -2.01 21.58 -18.08
CA GLU A 253 -1.83 22.40 -19.28
C GLU A 253 -0.84 21.75 -20.26
N LEU A 254 0.33 21.36 -19.77
CA LEU A 254 1.41 20.78 -20.57
C LEU A 254 1.02 19.43 -21.17
N SER A 255 0.39 18.56 -20.40
CA SER A 255 -0.07 17.26 -20.92
C SER A 255 -1.11 17.45 -22.02
N THR A 256 -2.06 18.38 -21.84
CA THR A 256 -3.08 18.69 -22.83
C THR A 256 -2.47 19.26 -24.12
N SER A 257 -1.56 20.23 -23.98
CA SER A 257 -0.91 20.88 -25.13
C SER A 257 -0.02 19.92 -25.92
N ALA A 258 0.66 19.00 -25.25
CA ALA A 258 1.48 17.96 -25.87
C ALA A 258 0.66 16.80 -26.45
N GLY A 259 -0.65 16.71 -26.16
CA GLY A 259 -1.47 15.53 -26.48
C GLY A 259 -0.96 14.27 -25.76
N ALA A 260 -0.42 14.44 -24.55
CA ALA A 260 0.04 13.38 -23.67
C ALA A 260 -1.00 13.10 -22.59
N VAL A 261 -0.93 11.93 -21.98
CA VAL A 261 -1.84 11.49 -20.90
C VAL A 261 -1.31 11.98 -19.55
N LEU A 262 -2.12 12.68 -18.76
CA LEU A 262 -1.82 12.98 -17.37
C LEU A 262 -2.27 11.81 -16.49
N ILE A 263 -1.35 11.26 -15.68
CA ILE A 263 -1.59 10.13 -14.80
C ILE A 263 -1.28 10.54 -13.36
N PHE A 264 -2.23 10.34 -12.44
CA PHE A 264 -1.98 10.50 -11.00
C PHE A 264 -1.80 9.13 -10.33
N ASP A 265 -0.75 9.01 -9.52
CA ASP A 265 -0.59 7.93 -8.57
C ASP A 265 -1.31 8.31 -7.26
N GLU A 266 -2.52 7.79 -7.10
CA GLU A 266 -3.37 8.02 -5.93
C GLU A 266 -3.23 6.93 -4.86
N MET A 267 -2.13 6.14 -4.89
CA MET A 267 -1.93 5.03 -3.96
C MET A 267 -1.91 5.45 -2.49
N LYS A 268 -1.45 6.67 -2.17
CA LYS A 268 -1.43 7.21 -0.81
C LYS A 268 -2.59 8.16 -0.52
N THR A 269 -3.11 8.81 -1.53
CA THR A 269 -4.06 9.92 -1.46
C THR A 269 -5.50 9.49 -1.62
N GLY A 270 -5.76 8.46 -2.43
CA GLY A 270 -7.08 7.87 -2.60
C GLY A 270 -7.62 7.27 -1.32
N PHE A 271 -8.89 7.47 -1.01
CA PHE A 271 -9.57 7.02 0.20
C PHE A 271 -8.93 7.52 1.50
N ARG A 272 -8.12 8.59 1.41
CA ARG A 272 -7.43 9.21 2.54
C ARG A 272 -7.60 10.72 2.58
N LEU A 273 -7.26 11.46 1.52
CA LEU A 273 -7.48 12.89 1.45
C LEU A 273 -8.94 13.23 1.17
N ARG A 274 -9.50 12.54 0.20
CA ARG A 274 -10.91 12.42 -0.19
C ARG A 274 -11.12 11.01 -0.74
N THR A 275 -12.35 10.54 -0.80
CA THR A 275 -12.68 9.23 -1.38
C THR A 275 -12.17 9.11 -2.81
N GLY A 276 -12.39 10.14 -3.62
CA GLY A 276 -11.90 10.25 -4.99
C GLY A 276 -10.43 10.67 -5.13
N GLY A 277 -9.66 10.73 -4.04
CA GLY A 277 -8.23 11.05 -4.03
C GLY A 277 -7.88 12.53 -4.07
N TYR A 278 -6.63 12.84 -4.42
CA TYR A 278 -6.14 14.20 -4.57
C TYR A 278 -6.90 14.97 -5.65
N GLN A 279 -7.29 14.33 -6.75
CA GLN A 279 -8.07 14.95 -7.81
C GLN A 279 -9.41 15.52 -7.32
N ALA A 280 -10.06 14.85 -6.36
CA ALA A 280 -11.27 15.34 -5.73
C ALA A 280 -11.00 16.40 -4.65
N TYR A 281 -9.78 16.44 -4.11
CA TYR A 281 -9.33 17.43 -3.12
C TYR A 281 -8.96 18.77 -3.79
N ALA A 282 -8.22 18.70 -4.91
CA ALA A 282 -7.63 19.88 -5.58
C ALA A 282 -8.44 20.37 -6.79
N ASP A 283 -9.53 19.68 -7.15
CA ASP A 283 -10.35 19.98 -8.35
C ASP A 283 -9.53 20.01 -9.66
N VAL A 284 -8.54 19.13 -9.77
CA VAL A 284 -7.73 18.94 -10.99
C VAL A 284 -7.80 17.47 -11.39
N VAL A 285 -8.45 17.21 -12.51
CA VAL A 285 -8.76 15.84 -12.96
C VAL A 285 -7.69 15.36 -13.94
N PRO A 286 -6.99 14.22 -13.65
CA PRO A 286 -6.09 13.57 -14.60
C PRO A 286 -6.86 12.79 -15.66
N ASP A 287 -6.17 12.27 -16.66
CA ASP A 287 -6.77 11.40 -17.67
C ASP A 287 -6.88 9.94 -17.20
N LEU A 288 -5.89 9.51 -16.41
CA LEU A 288 -5.87 8.22 -15.72
C LEU A 288 -5.42 8.43 -14.26
N ALA A 289 -5.86 7.55 -13.38
CA ALA A 289 -5.34 7.47 -12.01
C ALA A 289 -5.20 6.03 -11.56
N ALA A 290 -4.27 5.78 -10.63
CA ALA A 290 -4.07 4.47 -10.01
C ALA A 290 -4.39 4.51 -8.52
N PHE A 291 -5.23 3.59 -8.05
CA PHE A 291 -5.68 3.46 -6.67
C PHE A 291 -5.29 2.11 -6.09
N GLY A 292 -5.17 2.04 -4.76
CA GLY A 292 -4.90 0.82 -4.00
C GLY A 292 -4.88 1.11 -2.50
N LYS A 293 -4.11 0.35 -1.73
CA LYS A 293 -3.92 0.57 -0.29
C LYS A 293 -5.26 0.75 0.46
N ALA A 294 -5.57 1.97 0.93
CA ALA A 294 -6.78 2.29 1.68
C ALA A 294 -8.08 1.92 0.95
N MET A 295 -8.08 1.84 -0.38
CA MET A 295 -9.21 1.41 -1.19
C MET A 295 -9.78 0.04 -0.79
N ALA A 296 -8.94 -0.85 -0.26
CA ALA A 296 -9.33 -2.18 0.19
C ALA A 296 -8.84 -2.49 1.62
N ASN A 297 -8.50 -1.45 2.40
CA ASN A 297 -8.07 -1.54 3.81
C ASN A 297 -7.01 -2.62 4.06
N GLY A 298 -5.95 -2.65 3.22
CA GLY A 298 -4.82 -3.57 3.34
C GLY A 298 -4.95 -4.88 2.55
N TYR A 299 -6.12 -5.19 2.00
CA TYR A 299 -6.26 -6.33 1.09
C TYR A 299 -5.60 -6.03 -0.27
N PRO A 300 -5.01 -7.04 -0.94
CA PRO A 300 -4.23 -6.84 -2.15
C PRO A 300 -5.13 -6.53 -3.37
N LEU A 301 -5.51 -5.27 -3.52
CA LEU A 301 -6.25 -4.75 -4.65
C LEU A 301 -5.66 -3.41 -5.08
N SER A 302 -5.53 -3.25 -6.39
CA SER A 302 -5.28 -1.97 -7.04
C SER A 302 -6.14 -1.82 -8.29
N ALA A 303 -6.31 -0.60 -8.74
CA ALA A 303 -7.09 -0.29 -9.92
C ALA A 303 -6.44 0.83 -10.74
N VAL A 304 -6.48 0.71 -12.05
CA VAL A 304 -6.36 1.85 -12.97
C VAL A 304 -7.75 2.29 -13.34
N VAL A 305 -8.02 3.58 -13.21
CA VAL A 305 -9.27 4.22 -13.61
C VAL A 305 -9.00 5.36 -14.55
N GLY A 306 -9.97 5.75 -15.38
CA GLY A 306 -9.80 6.91 -16.24
C GLY A 306 -10.77 7.00 -17.40
N HIS A 307 -10.48 7.96 -18.27
CA HIS A 307 -11.30 8.25 -19.43
C HIS A 307 -11.49 7.03 -20.33
N ARG A 308 -12.72 6.83 -20.78
CA ARG A 308 -13.17 5.69 -21.59
C ARG A 308 -12.27 5.42 -22.79
N ASP A 309 -11.93 6.44 -23.55
CA ASP A 309 -11.16 6.29 -24.79
C ASP A 309 -9.74 5.77 -24.53
N ILE A 310 -9.12 6.21 -23.42
CA ILE A 310 -7.78 5.76 -23.02
C ILE A 310 -7.87 4.35 -22.43
N MET A 311 -8.86 4.09 -21.57
CA MET A 311 -9.08 2.76 -20.98
C MET A 311 -9.40 1.71 -22.06
N ASP A 312 -10.13 2.07 -23.13
CA ASP A 312 -10.41 1.17 -24.25
C ASP A 312 -9.17 0.81 -25.10
N ALA A 313 -8.02 1.50 -24.89
CA ALA A 313 -6.75 1.07 -25.43
C ALA A 313 -6.31 -0.32 -24.90
N ALA A 314 -6.86 -0.77 -23.77
CA ALA A 314 -6.67 -2.13 -23.25
C ALA A 314 -7.03 -3.22 -24.26
N ARG A 315 -7.93 -2.94 -25.20
CA ARG A 315 -8.29 -3.86 -26.30
C ARG A 315 -7.15 -4.09 -27.32
N LYS A 316 -6.16 -3.20 -27.35
CA LYS A 316 -5.00 -3.25 -28.27
C LYS A 316 -3.72 -3.77 -27.60
N THR A 317 -3.76 -3.99 -26.30
CA THR A 317 -2.64 -4.50 -25.50
C THR A 317 -3.13 -5.58 -24.55
N TRP A 318 -2.21 -6.19 -23.77
CA TRP A 318 -2.56 -7.26 -22.84
C TRP A 318 -2.23 -6.82 -21.41
N ILE A 319 -3.28 -6.60 -20.61
CA ILE A 319 -3.19 -6.32 -19.17
C ILE A 319 -4.10 -7.35 -18.50
N SER A 320 -3.51 -8.33 -17.85
CA SER A 320 -4.25 -9.46 -17.29
C SER A 320 -3.46 -10.11 -16.16
N SER A 321 -4.15 -10.46 -15.10
CA SER A 321 -3.66 -11.29 -14.00
C SER A 321 -4.79 -12.22 -13.58
N THR A 322 -4.48 -13.49 -13.31
CA THR A 322 -5.48 -14.50 -12.92
C THR A 322 -6.24 -14.11 -11.65
N LEU A 323 -5.57 -13.44 -10.72
CA LEU A 323 -6.14 -13.08 -9.42
C LEU A 323 -6.57 -11.60 -9.34
N ALA A 324 -6.56 -10.86 -10.45
CA ALA A 324 -6.87 -9.42 -10.44
C ALA A 324 -8.23 -9.11 -9.82
N SER A 325 -9.22 -9.97 -10.05
CA SER A 325 -10.60 -9.81 -9.58
C SER A 325 -11.06 -10.97 -8.67
N GLU A 326 -10.16 -11.49 -7.82
CA GLU A 326 -10.57 -12.46 -6.82
C GLU A 326 -11.52 -11.81 -5.78
N ALA A 327 -12.44 -12.62 -5.25
CA ALA A 327 -13.61 -12.11 -4.53
C ALA A 327 -13.26 -11.46 -3.18
N ALA A 328 -12.25 -11.95 -2.44
CA ALA A 328 -11.91 -11.45 -1.11
C ALA A 328 -11.53 -9.97 -1.13
N SER A 329 -10.61 -9.57 -2.02
CA SER A 329 -10.17 -8.17 -2.10
C SER A 329 -11.25 -7.25 -2.68
N LEU A 330 -12.09 -7.74 -3.60
CA LEU A 330 -13.24 -6.98 -4.11
C LEU A 330 -14.28 -6.76 -3.00
N ALA A 331 -14.58 -7.78 -2.18
CA ALA A 331 -15.47 -7.66 -1.03
C ALA A 331 -14.92 -6.68 0.02
N ALA A 332 -13.61 -6.69 0.26
CA ALA A 332 -12.96 -5.70 1.11
C ALA A 332 -13.17 -4.27 0.59
N ALA A 333 -12.94 -4.04 -0.71
CA ALA A 333 -13.16 -2.73 -1.33
C ALA A 333 -14.64 -2.31 -1.28
N ALA A 334 -15.58 -3.24 -1.51
CA ALA A 334 -17.00 -2.96 -1.37
C ALA A 334 -17.38 -2.53 0.05
N ALA A 335 -16.80 -3.18 1.08
CA ALA A 335 -17.02 -2.80 2.48
C ALA A 335 -16.39 -1.43 2.80
N VAL A 336 -15.20 -1.13 2.30
CA VAL A 336 -14.57 0.20 2.43
C VAL A 336 -15.44 1.28 1.78
N LEU A 337 -15.93 1.06 0.56
CA LEU A 337 -16.85 1.99 -0.09
C LEU A 337 -18.12 2.22 0.73
N SER A 338 -18.64 1.18 1.38
CA SER A 338 -19.81 1.32 2.26
C SER A 338 -19.53 2.14 3.51
N TRP A 339 -18.28 2.09 4.04
CA TRP A 339 -17.84 3.01 5.08
C TRP A 339 -17.85 4.46 4.59
N HIS A 340 -17.30 4.74 3.42
CA HIS A 340 -17.27 6.09 2.83
C HIS A 340 -18.65 6.61 2.43
N ASP A 341 -19.62 5.74 2.15
CA ASP A 341 -21.01 6.13 1.91
C ASP A 341 -21.75 6.52 3.20
N SER A 342 -21.35 5.95 4.33
CA SER A 342 -22.06 6.08 5.61
C SER A 342 -21.43 7.05 6.61
N ALA A 343 -20.16 7.40 6.42
CA ALA A 343 -19.40 8.24 7.32
C ALA A 343 -18.38 9.10 6.56
N ASP A 344 -17.99 10.21 7.17
CA ASP A 344 -16.99 11.13 6.64
C ASP A 344 -15.58 10.66 7.00
N VAL A 345 -15.19 9.49 6.42
CA VAL A 345 -13.93 8.81 6.75
C VAL A 345 -12.72 9.73 6.52
N CYS A 346 -12.68 10.43 5.39
CA CYS A 346 -11.53 11.27 5.07
C CYS A 346 -11.39 12.46 6.02
N ASP A 347 -12.46 13.17 6.36
CA ASP A 347 -12.42 14.29 7.29
C ASP A 347 -12.06 13.82 8.71
N SER A 348 -12.49 12.61 9.10
CA SER A 348 -12.02 11.97 10.34
C SER A 348 -10.52 11.71 10.31
N LEU A 349 -9.97 11.21 9.21
CA LEU A 349 -8.53 10.98 9.07
C LEU A 349 -7.72 12.28 9.13
N TRP A 350 -8.23 13.39 8.60
CA TRP A 350 -7.61 14.71 8.77
C TRP A 350 -7.60 15.14 10.24
N THR A 351 -8.72 14.99 10.94
CA THR A 351 -8.86 15.35 12.37
C THR A 351 -7.93 14.51 13.24
N ILE A 352 -8.00 13.18 13.10
CA ILE A 352 -7.16 12.24 13.86
C ILE A 352 -5.67 12.51 13.62
N GLY A 353 -5.28 12.72 12.37
CA GLY A 353 -3.89 13.02 12.03
C GLY A 353 -3.41 14.34 12.60
N ALA A 354 -4.25 15.38 12.64
CA ALA A 354 -3.95 16.65 13.31
C ALA A 354 -3.74 16.46 14.83
N ASP A 355 -4.58 15.61 15.45
CA ASP A 355 -4.46 15.31 16.88
C ASP A 355 -3.20 14.50 17.18
N MET A 356 -2.87 13.48 16.40
CA MET A 356 -1.62 12.73 16.52
C MET A 356 -0.39 13.65 16.40
N ARG A 357 -0.35 14.52 15.38
CA ARG A 357 0.76 15.46 15.19
C ARG A 357 0.89 16.43 16.35
N ARG A 358 -0.23 16.92 16.86
CA ARG A 358 -0.27 17.82 18.03
C ARG A 358 0.28 17.14 19.27
N ALA A 359 -0.12 15.89 19.53
CA ALA A 359 0.33 15.08 20.64
C ALA A 359 1.85 14.85 20.60
N VAL A 360 2.38 14.42 19.46
CA VAL A 360 3.83 14.19 19.29
C VAL A 360 4.61 15.51 19.35
N ASN A 361 4.08 16.62 18.81
CA ASN A 361 4.73 17.92 18.90
C ASN A 361 4.78 18.44 20.35
N ALA A 362 3.71 18.24 21.12
CA ALA A 362 3.68 18.60 22.54
C ALA A 362 4.72 17.79 23.34
N ALA A 363 4.86 16.49 23.06
CA ALA A 363 5.88 15.64 23.65
C ALA A 363 7.31 16.13 23.30
N LEU A 364 7.56 16.48 22.04
CA LEU A 364 8.84 17.02 21.59
C LEU A 364 9.18 18.36 22.28
N GLU A 365 8.25 19.31 22.30
CA GLU A 365 8.44 20.62 22.93
C GLU A 365 8.72 20.48 24.43
N ALA A 366 7.98 19.61 25.13
CA ALA A 366 8.15 19.36 26.56
C ALA A 366 9.49 18.71 26.90
N SER A 367 10.04 17.89 26.01
CA SER A 367 11.34 17.20 26.21
C SER A 367 12.53 18.15 26.11
N GLY A 368 12.43 19.22 25.32
CA GLY A 368 13.52 20.13 25.01
C GLY A 368 14.55 19.55 24.03
N VAL A 369 14.24 18.43 23.35
CA VAL A 369 15.10 17.85 22.28
C VAL A 369 15.06 18.77 21.06
N GLU A 370 16.24 19.18 20.58
CA GLU A 370 16.41 20.00 19.39
C GLU A 370 16.73 19.13 18.15
N GLY A 371 16.65 19.70 16.93
CA GLY A 371 16.99 19.00 15.69
C GLY A 371 15.95 17.99 15.19
N VAL A 372 14.73 18.07 15.72
CA VAL A 372 13.58 17.24 15.28
C VAL A 372 12.45 18.13 14.80
N SER A 373 11.79 17.76 13.72
CA SER A 373 10.56 18.41 13.22
C SER A 373 9.49 17.40 12.83
N ILE A 374 8.24 17.86 12.80
CA ILE A 374 7.08 17.08 12.36
C ILE A 374 6.53 17.72 11.09
N ASP A 375 6.78 17.08 9.96
CA ASP A 375 6.42 17.56 8.62
C ASP A 375 5.25 16.77 8.03
N GLY A 376 4.83 17.09 6.83
CA GLY A 376 3.76 16.38 6.13
C GLY A 376 2.42 17.09 6.22
N ILE A 377 1.36 16.35 5.91
CA ILE A 377 -0.04 16.76 6.05
C ILE A 377 -0.72 15.87 7.09
N ASP A 378 -1.81 16.35 7.68
CA ASP A 378 -2.39 15.68 8.84
C ASP A 378 -2.69 14.18 8.66
N PRO A 379 -3.33 13.70 7.58
CA PRO A 379 -3.59 12.26 7.44
C PRO A 379 -2.34 11.41 7.10
N MET A 380 -1.21 12.05 6.79
CA MET A 380 0.08 11.40 6.49
C MET A 380 1.24 12.35 6.77
N TRP A 381 1.89 12.14 7.90
CA TRP A 381 2.93 13.01 8.45
C TRP A 381 4.20 12.22 8.76
N LEU A 382 5.30 12.91 8.98
CA LEU A 382 6.59 12.28 9.21
C LEU A 382 7.40 13.02 10.28
N LEU A 383 8.24 12.27 10.97
CA LEU A 383 9.28 12.77 11.85
C LEU A 383 10.56 12.95 11.05
N ARG A 384 11.25 14.08 11.25
CA ARG A 384 12.56 14.35 10.70
C ARG A 384 13.54 14.62 11.80
N PHE A 385 14.65 13.95 11.73
CA PHE A 385 15.80 14.16 12.60
C PHE A 385 16.95 14.72 11.76
N ASP A 386 17.74 15.59 12.35
CA ASP A 386 18.98 16.13 11.76
C ASP A 386 20.11 15.09 11.71
N ASP A 387 20.04 14.06 12.56
CA ASP A 387 21.02 12.97 12.66
C ASP A 387 20.31 11.60 12.54
N PRO A 388 20.72 10.75 11.57
CA PRO A 388 20.14 9.41 11.41
C PRO A 388 20.35 8.44 12.59
N GLN A 389 21.40 8.66 13.42
CA GLN A 389 21.63 7.84 14.62
C GLN A 389 20.65 8.22 15.74
N ARG A 390 20.33 9.51 15.86
CA ARG A 390 19.29 10.00 16.78
C ARG A 390 17.92 9.49 16.37
N GLU A 391 17.59 9.54 15.07
CA GLU A 391 16.36 8.96 14.52
C GLU A 391 16.25 7.47 14.88
N ARG A 392 17.31 6.70 14.62
CA ARG A 392 17.36 5.29 14.97
C ARG A 392 17.05 5.07 16.46
N ARG A 393 17.82 5.76 17.33
CA ARG A 393 17.68 5.55 18.78
C ARG A 393 16.29 5.95 19.30
N PHE A 394 15.73 7.04 18.79
CA PHE A 394 14.36 7.44 19.09
C PHE A 394 13.34 6.35 18.70
N LEU A 395 13.49 5.73 17.55
CA LEU A 395 12.58 4.67 17.08
C LEU A 395 12.66 3.41 17.95
N GLU A 396 13.87 3.03 18.39
CA GLU A 396 14.07 1.94 19.34
C GLU A 396 13.42 2.26 20.70
N LEU A 397 13.68 3.43 21.27
CA LEU A 397 13.07 3.90 22.51
C LEU A 397 11.54 4.01 22.41
N SER A 398 11.02 4.51 21.29
CA SER A 398 9.57 4.57 21.08
C SER A 398 8.94 3.17 21.09
N ALA A 399 9.60 2.19 20.49
CA ALA A 399 9.15 0.80 20.54
C ALA A 399 9.21 0.24 21.97
N GLU A 400 10.27 0.53 22.76
CA GLU A 400 10.36 0.19 24.18
C GLU A 400 9.18 0.77 24.99
N HIS A 401 8.64 1.93 24.56
CA HIS A 401 7.47 2.61 25.15
C HIS A 401 6.15 2.31 24.41
N GLY A 402 6.09 1.24 23.60
CA GLY A 402 4.85 0.72 23.00
C GLY A 402 4.33 1.48 21.79
N VAL A 403 5.16 2.30 21.10
CA VAL A 403 4.74 3.04 19.90
C VAL A 403 5.71 2.80 18.74
N LEU A 404 5.16 2.42 17.58
CA LEU A 404 5.92 2.21 16.36
C LEU A 404 5.74 3.39 15.40
N PHE A 405 6.76 4.26 15.32
CA PHE A 405 6.83 5.29 14.29
C PHE A 405 7.57 4.78 13.05
N LYS A 406 7.29 5.40 11.91
CA LYS A 406 7.93 5.03 10.64
C LYS A 406 9.18 5.87 10.37
N ARG A 407 10.32 5.20 10.19
CA ARG A 407 11.58 5.83 9.82
C ARG A 407 11.53 6.41 8.41
N GLY A 408 11.97 7.67 8.26
CA GLY A 408 12.20 8.32 6.97
C GLY A 408 11.01 8.33 6.00
N ALA A 409 9.80 8.05 6.50
CA ALA A 409 8.58 7.99 5.72
C ALA A 409 7.37 8.38 6.58
N TYR A 410 6.16 8.18 6.05
CA TYR A 410 4.94 8.68 6.70
C TYR A 410 4.46 7.78 7.83
N ASN A 411 4.00 8.42 8.90
CA ASN A 411 3.00 7.92 9.82
C ASN A 411 1.62 8.28 9.28
N TYR A 412 0.63 7.40 9.46
CA TYR A 412 -0.69 7.53 8.86
C TYR A 412 -1.79 7.50 9.90
N ALA A 413 -2.72 8.43 9.83
CA ALA A 413 -3.95 8.34 10.59
C ALA A 413 -4.81 7.17 10.10
N ALA A 414 -5.50 6.51 11.03
CA ALA A 414 -6.55 5.53 10.78
C ALA A 414 -7.71 5.78 11.73
N LEU A 415 -8.93 5.39 11.36
CA LEU A 415 -10.10 5.57 12.23
C LEU A 415 -9.95 4.88 13.60
N ALA A 416 -9.10 3.86 13.66
CA ALA A 416 -8.81 3.13 14.89
C ALA A 416 -7.89 3.86 15.88
N HIS A 417 -7.28 5.00 15.50
CA HIS A 417 -6.55 5.85 16.43
C HIS A 417 -7.56 6.73 17.19
N ASP A 418 -8.17 6.17 18.20
CA ASP A 418 -9.08 6.89 19.10
C ASP A 418 -8.32 7.78 20.11
N ASP A 419 -9.06 8.48 20.97
CA ASP A 419 -8.49 9.38 21.98
C ASP A 419 -7.55 8.66 22.96
N ASP A 420 -7.80 7.38 23.26
CA ASP A 420 -6.94 6.58 24.14
C ASP A 420 -5.61 6.26 23.43
N ALA A 421 -5.67 5.81 22.17
CA ALA A 421 -4.50 5.56 21.37
C ALA A 421 -3.65 6.82 21.15
N ILE A 422 -4.28 8.00 20.94
CA ILE A 422 -3.56 9.27 20.79
C ILE A 422 -2.85 9.65 22.09
N ARG A 423 -3.46 9.44 23.27
CA ARG A 423 -2.80 9.67 24.57
C ARG A 423 -1.62 8.72 24.79
N GLU A 424 -1.74 7.47 24.38
CA GLU A 424 -0.64 6.50 24.46
C GLU A 424 0.51 6.88 23.51
N ILE A 425 0.19 7.35 22.27
CA ILE A 425 1.20 7.89 21.34
C ILE A 425 1.95 9.08 21.98
N GLU A 426 1.22 10.01 22.61
CA GLU A 426 1.83 11.16 23.32
C GLU A 426 2.74 10.70 24.45
N GLY A 427 2.26 9.76 25.27
CA GLY A 427 3.01 9.22 26.39
C GLY A 427 4.29 8.50 25.96
N GLY A 428 4.18 7.61 24.97
CA GLY A 428 5.32 6.87 24.42
C GLY A 428 6.34 7.77 23.72
N ALA A 429 5.88 8.75 22.95
CA ALA A 429 6.75 9.74 22.31
C ALA A 429 7.47 10.61 23.38
N SER A 430 6.74 11.05 24.44
CA SER A 430 7.30 11.85 25.53
C SER A 430 8.40 11.08 26.25
N ALA A 431 8.17 9.83 26.61
CA ALA A 431 9.15 8.99 27.26
C ALA A 431 10.39 8.78 26.37
N ALA A 432 10.19 8.43 25.09
CA ALA A 432 11.27 8.22 24.14
C ALA A 432 12.12 9.49 23.90
N PHE A 433 11.53 10.68 23.84
CA PHE A 433 12.28 11.93 23.74
C PHE A 433 13.06 12.26 25.00
N VAL A 434 12.50 12.00 26.17
CA VAL A 434 13.20 12.20 27.46
C VAL A 434 14.40 11.27 27.56
N ASP A 435 14.23 9.99 27.27
CA ASP A 435 15.30 9.00 27.31
C ASP A 435 16.41 9.34 26.29
N LEU A 436 16.04 9.76 25.09
CA LEU A 436 17.00 10.20 24.05
C LEU A 436 17.85 11.38 24.56
N ARG A 437 17.21 12.40 25.15
CA ARG A 437 17.89 13.56 25.71
C ARG A 437 18.85 13.16 26.82
N ASP A 438 18.41 12.32 27.75
CA ASP A 438 19.18 11.93 28.92
C ASP A 438 20.39 11.07 28.50
N GLU A 439 20.25 10.17 27.53
CA GLU A 439 21.38 9.44 26.93
C GLU A 439 22.40 10.36 26.22
N GLU A 440 21.92 11.46 25.61
CA GLU A 440 22.79 12.46 24.96
C GLU A 440 23.56 13.30 25.98
N ALA A 441 22.97 13.58 27.13
CA ALA A 441 23.61 14.35 28.22
C ALA A 441 24.69 13.54 28.93
N ASP A 442 24.61 12.21 28.91
CA ASP A 442 25.57 11.31 29.57
C ASP A 442 26.79 10.99 28.67
N ARG A 443 26.81 11.42 27.40
CA ARG A 443 27.89 11.25 26.43
C ARG A 443 28.85 12.45 26.43
#